data_b21973c5e9dfdf624b6a8360dedff3e6
#
_entry.id   b21973c5e9dfdf624b6a8360dedff3e6
#
_cell.length_a   1.000
_cell.length_b   1.000
_cell.length_c   1.000
_cell.angle_alpha   90.00
_cell.angle_beta   90.00
_cell.angle_gamma   90.00
#
_symmetry.space_group_name_H-M   'P 1'
#
loop_
_entity.id
_entity.type
_entity.pdbx_description
1 polymer ?
#
loop_
_entity_poly.entity_id
_entity_poly.type
_entity_poly.pdbx_seq_one_letter_code
_entity_poly.pdbx_strand_id
1 'polypeptide(L)'
;LHQYLINHPEYKDYKLIYAIKKHKKKNLSIPGNTKVIEYFSIPYFFYLARAKYWFVNCKLPKYVLKKDNQVYLQTWHGTPLKKLAHDIDVPDDTTFYRSGMNFEEMANTYDNDVSKYNYMISPSHFTTEVFQTAFQINKERLIETGYPRNDILSNYTREDIVRIKQQMHLPSNKKIILYAPTW
;
A
#
# COMPACT_ATOMS: atom_id res chain seq x y z
N LEU A 1 -1.67 -1.27 -10.99
CA LEU A 1 -2.09 -2.65 -10.75
C LEU A 1 -3.53 -2.92 -11.22
N HIS A 2 -4.57 -2.24 -10.67
CA HIS A 2 -5.98 -2.49 -11.04
C HIS A 2 -6.21 -2.36 -12.56
N GLN A 3 -5.76 -1.27 -13.18
CA GLN A 3 -5.86 -1.08 -14.63
C GLN A 3 -5.15 -2.18 -15.42
N TYR A 4 -4.01 -2.66 -14.95
CA TYR A 4 -3.33 -3.79 -15.54
C TYR A 4 -4.22 -5.03 -15.54
N LEU A 5 -4.75 -5.39 -14.39
CA LEU A 5 -5.59 -6.58 -14.22
C LEU A 5 -6.86 -6.56 -15.09
N ILE A 6 -7.53 -5.41 -15.23
CA ILE A 6 -8.76 -5.33 -16.05
C ILE A 6 -8.51 -5.31 -17.55
N ASN A 7 -7.30 -4.92 -17.98
CA ASN A 7 -6.94 -4.81 -19.39
C ASN A 7 -6.24 -6.04 -19.96
N HIS A 8 -5.88 -7.02 -19.11
CA HIS A 8 -5.17 -8.22 -19.53
C HIS A 8 -6.11 -9.45 -19.50
N PRO A 9 -6.30 -10.14 -20.64
CA PRO A 9 -7.26 -11.24 -20.79
C PRO A 9 -7.07 -12.39 -19.80
N GLU A 10 -5.83 -12.65 -19.38
CA GLU A 10 -5.51 -13.71 -18.41
C GLU A 10 -6.14 -13.50 -17.03
N TYR A 11 -6.55 -12.29 -16.72
CA TYR A 11 -7.19 -11.95 -15.42
C TYR A 11 -8.71 -11.74 -15.51
N LYS A 12 -9.33 -11.94 -16.68
CA LYS A 12 -10.76 -11.67 -16.92
C LYS A 12 -11.70 -12.43 -15.97
N ASP A 13 -11.31 -13.64 -15.57
CA ASP A 13 -12.11 -14.51 -14.72
C ASP A 13 -11.92 -14.22 -13.21
N TYR A 14 -10.98 -13.35 -12.86
CA TYR A 14 -10.81 -12.94 -11.49
C TYR A 14 -11.85 -11.90 -11.10
N LYS A 15 -12.46 -12.12 -9.93
CA LYS A 15 -13.29 -11.11 -9.28
C LYS A 15 -12.41 -10.18 -8.47
N LEU A 16 -12.37 -8.92 -8.86
CA LEU A 16 -11.61 -7.90 -8.16
C LEU A 16 -12.46 -7.27 -7.04
N ILE A 17 -11.90 -7.24 -5.84
CA ILE A 17 -12.56 -6.63 -4.68
C ILE A 17 -11.78 -5.41 -4.26
N TYR A 18 -12.43 -4.25 -4.28
CA TYR A 18 -11.83 -2.97 -3.94
C TYR A 18 -12.42 -2.46 -2.63
N ALA A 19 -11.62 -2.49 -1.55
CA ALA A 19 -12.04 -2.05 -0.23
C ALA A 19 -11.69 -0.57 -0.01
N ILE A 20 -12.68 0.26 0.31
CA ILE A 20 -12.49 1.69 0.54
C ILE A 20 -13.19 2.17 1.80
N LYS A 21 -12.77 3.32 2.34
CA LYS A 21 -13.45 3.95 3.48
C LYS A 21 -14.86 4.40 3.09
N LYS A 22 -15.81 4.27 4.01
CA LYS A 22 -17.25 4.59 3.82
C LYS A 22 -17.50 5.92 3.13
N HIS A 23 -16.87 6.98 3.63
CA HIS A 23 -17.04 8.34 3.09
C HIS A 23 -16.52 8.53 1.67
N LYS A 24 -15.65 7.65 1.18
CA LYS A 24 -15.10 7.69 -0.20
C LYS A 24 -15.87 6.80 -1.17
N LYS A 25 -16.85 6.01 -0.69
CA LYS A 25 -17.62 5.09 -1.53
C LYS A 25 -18.66 5.79 -2.40
N LYS A 26 -19.17 6.96 -1.95
CA LYS A 26 -20.15 7.73 -2.70
C LYS A 26 -19.53 8.15 -4.05
N ASN A 27 -20.24 7.84 -5.15
CA ASN A 27 -19.86 8.21 -6.51
C ASN A 27 -18.58 7.55 -7.07
N LEU A 28 -18.07 6.47 -6.48
CA LEU A 28 -16.95 5.75 -7.04
C LEU A 28 -17.45 4.61 -7.94
N SER A 29 -17.22 4.76 -9.25
CA SER A 29 -17.36 3.69 -10.23
C SER A 29 -15.96 3.20 -10.59
N ILE A 30 -15.70 1.91 -10.42
CA ILE A 30 -14.43 1.28 -10.78
C ILE A 30 -14.73 0.29 -11.91
N PRO A 31 -14.04 0.39 -13.05
CA PRO A 31 -14.32 -0.46 -14.21
C PRO A 31 -13.91 -1.92 -13.98
N GLY A 32 -14.30 -2.78 -14.92
CA GLY A 32 -13.97 -4.20 -14.92
C GLY A 32 -14.86 -5.02 -13.98
N ASN A 33 -14.53 -6.31 -13.82
CA ASN A 33 -15.21 -7.21 -12.88
C ASN A 33 -14.84 -6.87 -11.43
N THR A 34 -15.14 -5.62 -11.03
CA THR A 34 -14.71 -5.05 -9.76
C THR A 34 -15.90 -4.78 -8.84
N LYS A 35 -15.88 -5.35 -7.65
CA LYS A 35 -16.83 -5.06 -6.58
C LYS A 35 -16.21 -4.12 -5.56
N VAL A 36 -16.85 -2.96 -5.35
CA VAL A 36 -16.44 -2.00 -4.32
C VAL A 36 -17.16 -2.31 -3.02
N ILE A 37 -16.40 -2.51 -1.95
CA ILE A 37 -16.91 -2.79 -0.61
C ILE A 37 -16.40 -1.75 0.40
N GLU A 38 -17.09 -1.63 1.51
CA GLU A 38 -16.67 -0.77 2.61
C GLU A 38 -15.61 -1.45 3.45
N TYR A 39 -14.52 -0.74 3.74
CA TYR A 39 -13.43 -1.20 4.60
C TYR A 39 -13.94 -1.45 6.03
N PHE A 40 -13.53 -2.56 6.64
CA PHE A 40 -13.98 -3.05 7.96
C PHE A 40 -15.48 -3.42 8.07
N SER A 41 -16.19 -3.57 6.96
CA SER A 41 -17.57 -4.09 6.97
C SER A 41 -17.60 -5.63 7.00
N ILE A 42 -18.77 -6.21 7.27
CA ILE A 42 -18.97 -7.67 7.15
C ILE A 42 -18.56 -8.19 5.76
N PRO A 43 -18.97 -7.57 4.64
CA PRO A 43 -18.47 -7.96 3.32
C PRO A 43 -16.95 -7.88 3.18
N TYR A 44 -16.27 -6.92 3.83
CA TYR A 44 -14.82 -6.83 3.81
C TYR A 44 -14.18 -8.10 4.38
N PHE A 45 -14.57 -8.51 5.57
CA PHE A 45 -14.01 -9.72 6.19
C PHE A 45 -14.39 -10.99 5.45
N PHE A 46 -15.62 -11.07 4.93
CA PHE A 46 -16.04 -12.18 4.08
C PHE A 46 -15.16 -12.34 2.84
N TYR A 47 -14.92 -11.27 2.10
CA TYR A 47 -14.06 -11.32 0.93
C TYR A 47 -12.59 -11.52 1.27
N LEU A 48 -12.09 -10.90 2.33
CA LEU A 48 -10.71 -11.09 2.80
C LEU A 48 -10.44 -12.57 3.13
N ALA A 49 -11.35 -13.23 3.82
CA ALA A 49 -11.22 -14.65 4.15
C ALA A 49 -11.27 -15.59 2.94
N ARG A 50 -11.84 -15.16 1.80
CA ARG A 50 -12.03 -15.96 0.58
C ARG A 50 -11.07 -15.57 -0.55
N ALA A 51 -10.52 -14.38 -0.54
CA ALA A 51 -9.62 -13.90 -1.59
C ALA A 51 -8.32 -14.73 -1.60
N LYS A 52 -7.92 -15.18 -2.78
CA LYS A 52 -6.66 -15.87 -2.98
C LYS A 52 -5.46 -14.93 -2.89
N TYR A 53 -5.61 -13.70 -3.39
CA TYR A 53 -4.56 -12.69 -3.43
C TYR A 53 -4.96 -11.46 -2.64
N TRP A 54 -4.09 -11.02 -1.76
CA TRP A 54 -4.23 -9.78 -0.98
C TRP A 54 -3.17 -8.78 -1.43
N PHE A 55 -3.61 -7.61 -1.87
CA PHE A 55 -2.76 -6.46 -2.16
C PHE A 55 -3.07 -5.37 -1.15
N VAL A 56 -2.17 -5.15 -0.22
CA VAL A 56 -2.41 -4.27 0.93
C VAL A 56 -1.24 -3.30 1.09
N ASN A 57 -1.53 -2.06 1.42
CA ASN A 57 -0.52 -1.01 1.59
C ASN A 57 -0.33 -0.53 3.03
N CYS A 58 -1.08 -1.10 3.97
CA CYS A 58 -0.99 -0.81 5.40
C CYS A 58 -1.01 -2.13 6.19
N LYS A 59 -0.58 -2.08 7.46
CA LYS A 59 -0.69 -3.25 8.33
C LYS A 59 -2.14 -3.69 8.49
N LEU A 60 -2.35 -5.01 8.48
CA LEU A 60 -3.63 -5.59 8.84
C LEU A 60 -3.72 -5.80 10.37
N PRO A 61 -4.93 -5.74 10.95
CA PRO A 61 -5.12 -6.03 12.36
C PRO A 61 -4.65 -7.43 12.76
N LYS A 62 -4.18 -7.58 14.00
CA LYS A 62 -3.66 -8.86 14.53
C LYS A 62 -4.66 -10.03 14.39
N TYR A 63 -5.95 -9.76 14.51
CA TYR A 63 -7.01 -10.77 14.40
C TYR A 63 -7.30 -11.25 12.97
N VAL A 64 -6.71 -10.63 11.96
CA VAL A 64 -6.83 -11.11 10.58
C VAL A 64 -5.91 -12.30 10.37
N LEU A 65 -6.50 -13.46 10.17
CA LEU A 65 -5.79 -14.70 9.90
C LEU A 65 -5.66 -14.92 8.39
N LYS A 66 -4.46 -15.25 7.93
CA LYS A 66 -4.16 -15.65 6.56
C LYS A 66 -4.12 -17.18 6.48
N LYS A 67 -4.75 -17.75 5.46
CA LYS A 67 -4.66 -19.18 5.16
C LYS A 67 -3.41 -19.46 4.33
N ASP A 68 -2.93 -20.70 4.36
CA ASP A 68 -1.71 -21.10 3.63
C ASP A 68 -1.84 -20.94 2.11
N ASN A 69 -3.04 -21.16 1.58
CA ASN A 69 -3.33 -21.02 0.15
C ASN A 69 -3.61 -19.57 -0.31
N GLN A 70 -3.49 -18.59 0.58
CA GLN A 70 -3.63 -17.17 0.27
C GLN A 70 -2.25 -16.53 0.08
N VAL A 71 -2.14 -15.64 -0.89
CA VAL A 71 -0.91 -14.88 -1.18
C VAL A 71 -1.10 -13.45 -0.73
N TYR A 72 -0.28 -13.00 0.21
CA TYR A 72 -0.29 -11.63 0.71
C TYR A 72 0.91 -10.87 0.18
N LEU A 73 0.64 -9.90 -0.70
CA LEU A 73 1.59 -8.92 -1.19
C LEU A 73 1.39 -7.59 -0.46
N GLN A 74 2.37 -7.19 0.33
CA GLN A 74 2.44 -5.87 0.95
C GLN A 74 3.08 -4.89 -0.02
N THR A 75 2.35 -3.84 -0.40
CA THR A 75 2.87 -2.82 -1.32
C THR A 75 3.49 -1.63 -0.61
N TRP A 76 3.33 -1.56 0.71
CA TRP A 76 3.74 -0.44 1.55
C TRP A 76 3.20 0.90 1.05
N HIS A 77 3.68 2.01 1.60
CA HIS A 77 3.08 3.31 1.29
C HIS A 77 4.07 4.48 1.23
N GLY A 78 5.37 4.23 1.31
CA GLY A 78 6.41 5.26 1.17
C GLY A 78 7.82 4.72 1.30
N THR A 79 8.76 5.42 0.68
CA THR A 79 10.19 5.20 0.90
C THR A 79 10.55 5.64 2.33
N PRO A 80 11.26 4.83 3.10
CA PRO A 80 11.64 5.19 4.46
C PRO A 80 12.66 6.34 4.45
N LEU A 81 12.28 7.48 5.03
CA LEU A 81 13.16 8.62 5.28
C LEU A 81 13.54 8.72 6.76
N LYS A 82 12.83 8.01 7.61
CA LYS A 82 13.07 7.90 9.06
C LYS A 82 13.22 6.45 9.41
N LYS A 83 13.90 6.16 10.51
CA LYS A 83 13.95 4.79 11.08
C LYS A 83 12.54 4.25 11.29
N LEU A 84 12.35 2.98 10.98
CA LEU A 84 11.07 2.29 11.07
C LEU A 84 11.19 1.05 11.94
N ALA A 85 10.10 0.67 12.57
CA ALA A 85 9.91 -0.60 13.27
C ALA A 85 11.14 -0.95 14.14
N HIS A 86 11.85 -2.04 13.86
CA HIS A 86 13.00 -2.49 14.65
C HIS A 86 14.22 -1.56 14.57
N ASP A 87 14.33 -0.72 13.55
CA ASP A 87 15.45 0.24 13.42
C ASP A 87 15.25 1.52 14.25
N ILE A 88 14.09 1.67 14.90
CA ILE A 88 13.82 2.82 15.76
C ILE A 88 14.64 2.67 17.04
N ASP A 89 15.48 3.66 17.31
CA ASP A 89 16.31 3.74 18.50
C ASP A 89 15.69 4.77 19.46
N VAL A 90 15.07 4.28 20.52
CA VAL A 90 14.41 5.08 21.56
C VAL A 90 14.69 4.48 22.93
N PRO A 91 14.72 5.29 24.01
CA PRO A 91 14.80 4.79 25.37
C PRO A 91 13.70 3.75 25.69
N ASP A 92 14.04 2.77 26.54
CA ASP A 92 13.15 1.65 26.86
C ASP A 92 11.79 2.08 27.45
N ASP A 93 11.74 3.22 28.13
CA ASP A 93 10.53 3.81 28.73
C ASP A 93 9.70 4.64 27.76
N THR A 94 10.13 4.74 26.48
CA THR A 94 9.45 5.55 25.47
C THR A 94 8.09 4.98 25.13
N THR A 95 7.07 5.83 25.22
CA THR A 95 5.72 5.53 24.70
C THR A 95 5.46 6.34 23.44
N PHE A 96 5.08 5.66 22.35
CA PHE A 96 4.78 6.32 21.09
C PHE A 96 3.45 7.08 21.17
N TYR A 97 3.51 8.41 21.03
CA TYR A 97 2.39 9.33 21.20
C TYR A 97 1.10 8.93 20.47
N ARG A 98 1.20 8.44 19.23
CA ARG A 98 0.00 8.09 18.41
C ARG A 98 -0.62 6.76 18.77
N SER A 99 0.13 5.83 19.27
CA SER A 99 -0.33 4.45 19.53
C SER A 99 -0.51 4.15 21.00
N GLY A 100 0.14 4.92 21.89
CA GLY A 100 0.24 4.60 23.30
C GLY A 100 1.05 3.34 23.59
N MET A 101 1.76 2.79 22.62
CA MET A 101 2.54 1.56 22.71
C MET A 101 3.97 1.88 23.12
N ASN A 102 4.60 1.00 23.90
CA ASN A 102 6.04 0.96 24.04
C ASN A 102 6.72 0.37 22.80
N PHE A 103 8.06 0.32 22.78
CA PHE A 103 8.81 -0.21 21.63
C PHE A 103 8.48 -1.67 21.33
N GLU A 104 8.46 -2.53 22.34
CA GLU A 104 8.18 -3.96 22.18
C GLU A 104 6.78 -4.22 21.63
N GLU A 105 5.78 -3.55 22.18
CA GLU A 105 4.39 -3.65 21.68
C GLU A 105 4.27 -3.20 20.23
N MET A 106 4.95 -2.13 19.87
CA MET A 106 5.00 -1.61 18.49
C MET A 106 5.70 -2.60 17.57
N ALA A 107 6.87 -3.11 17.92
CA ALA A 107 7.62 -4.12 17.17
C ALA A 107 6.76 -5.38 16.94
N ASN A 108 6.15 -5.92 17.98
CA ASN A 108 5.24 -7.05 17.89
C ASN A 108 4.07 -6.85 16.91
N THR A 109 3.60 -5.60 16.72
CA THR A 109 2.57 -5.34 15.69
C THR A 109 3.11 -5.48 14.27
N TYR A 110 4.37 -5.14 14.04
CA TYR A 110 5.02 -5.34 12.74
C TYR A 110 5.30 -6.82 12.50
N ASP A 111 5.89 -7.52 13.46
CA ASP A 111 6.24 -8.94 13.35
C ASP A 111 5.03 -9.79 13.03
N ASN A 112 3.91 -9.53 13.72
CA ASN A 112 2.66 -10.23 13.45
C ASN A 112 2.16 -10.04 12.03
N ASP A 113 2.32 -8.87 11.43
CA ASP A 113 1.87 -8.62 10.06
C ASP A 113 2.88 -9.16 9.03
N VAL A 114 4.17 -8.89 9.25
CA VAL A 114 5.28 -9.35 8.39
C VAL A 114 5.32 -10.88 8.29
N SER A 115 5.03 -11.59 9.37
CA SER A 115 4.96 -13.06 9.36
C SER A 115 3.98 -13.62 8.34
N LYS A 116 2.95 -12.84 7.98
CA LYS A 116 1.90 -13.21 7.01
C LYS A 116 2.26 -12.87 5.56
N TYR A 117 3.25 -11.98 5.32
CA TYR A 117 3.61 -11.58 3.95
C TYR A 117 4.19 -12.77 3.18
N ASN A 118 3.71 -13.00 1.97
CA ASN A 118 4.45 -13.81 1.01
C ASN A 118 5.51 -12.94 0.33
N TYR A 119 5.12 -11.72 -0.04
CA TYR A 119 6.02 -10.77 -0.70
C TYR A 119 5.77 -9.35 -0.20
N MET A 120 6.79 -8.50 -0.30
CA MET A 120 6.69 -7.07 -0.06
C MET A 120 7.39 -6.30 -1.19
N ILE A 121 6.74 -5.27 -1.70
CA ILE A 121 7.33 -4.39 -2.73
C ILE A 121 8.38 -3.48 -2.10
N SER A 122 9.53 -3.43 -2.71
CA SER A 122 10.57 -2.45 -2.46
C SER A 122 10.76 -1.53 -3.67
N PRO A 123 10.79 -0.22 -3.49
CA PRO A 123 10.93 0.72 -4.61
C PRO A 123 12.37 0.92 -5.08
N SER A 124 13.37 0.48 -4.33
CA SER A 124 14.78 0.68 -4.64
C SER A 124 15.66 -0.22 -3.80
N HIS A 125 16.91 -0.36 -4.22
CA HIS A 125 17.93 -1.12 -3.47
C HIS A 125 18.11 -0.61 -2.04
N PHE A 126 18.21 0.70 -1.86
CA PHE A 126 18.24 1.32 -0.54
C PHE A 126 17.07 0.88 0.35
N THR A 127 15.85 0.88 -0.19
CA THR A 127 14.67 0.46 0.58
C THR A 127 14.69 -1.03 0.88
N THR A 128 15.20 -1.85 -0.05
CA THR A 128 15.39 -3.29 0.16
C THR A 128 16.30 -3.57 1.35
N GLU A 129 17.41 -2.86 1.47
CA GLU A 129 18.31 -2.99 2.61
C GLU A 129 17.65 -2.56 3.92
N VAL A 130 16.99 -1.39 3.92
CA VAL A 130 16.26 -0.89 5.11
C VAL A 130 15.13 -1.84 5.54
N PHE A 131 14.37 -2.40 4.61
CA PHE A 131 13.27 -3.29 4.95
C PHE A 131 13.73 -4.61 5.58
N GLN A 132 14.92 -5.11 5.21
CA GLN A 132 15.49 -6.33 5.84
C GLN A 132 15.71 -6.12 7.33
N THR A 133 16.22 -4.98 7.75
CA THR A 133 16.48 -4.68 9.17
C THR A 133 15.22 -4.19 9.87
N ALA A 134 14.55 -3.20 9.31
CA ALA A 134 13.37 -2.58 9.92
C ALA A 134 12.21 -3.53 10.13
N PHE A 135 11.98 -4.47 9.22
CA PHE A 135 10.88 -5.44 9.28
C PHE A 135 11.35 -6.87 9.51
N GLN A 136 12.65 -7.11 9.67
CA GLN A 136 13.24 -8.43 9.82
C GLN A 136 12.75 -9.42 8.74
N ILE A 137 12.61 -8.94 7.51
CA ILE A 137 12.10 -9.69 6.37
C ILE A 137 13.25 -10.19 5.47
N ASN A 138 13.20 -11.45 5.08
CA ASN A 138 14.22 -12.02 4.18
C ASN A 138 14.18 -11.37 2.80
N LYS A 139 15.36 -11.16 2.21
CA LYS A 139 15.53 -10.52 0.90
C LYS A 139 14.72 -11.20 -0.21
N GLU A 140 14.61 -12.53 -0.18
CA GLU A 140 13.88 -13.33 -1.17
C GLU A 140 12.37 -13.01 -1.22
N ARG A 141 11.85 -12.42 -0.14
CA ARG A 141 10.45 -11.96 -0.06
C ARG A 141 10.27 -10.52 -0.51
N LEU A 142 11.35 -9.80 -0.79
CA LEU A 142 11.34 -8.42 -1.28
C LEU A 142 11.37 -8.40 -2.81
N ILE A 143 10.41 -7.72 -3.42
CA ILE A 143 10.33 -7.55 -4.88
C ILE A 143 10.72 -6.11 -5.20
N GLU A 144 11.93 -5.92 -5.71
CA GLU A 144 12.47 -4.61 -6.05
C GLU A 144 12.02 -4.19 -7.45
N THR A 145 10.86 -3.51 -7.53
CA THR A 145 10.22 -3.12 -8.81
C THR A 145 9.65 -1.69 -8.82
N GLY A 146 9.87 -0.91 -7.79
CA GLY A 146 9.18 0.37 -7.62
C GLY A 146 7.74 0.21 -7.10
N TYR A 147 7.12 1.34 -6.78
CA TYR A 147 5.72 1.34 -6.35
C TYR A 147 4.78 1.44 -7.55
N PRO A 148 3.85 0.49 -7.76
CA PRO A 148 2.90 0.54 -8.88
C PRO A 148 2.05 1.81 -8.96
N ARG A 149 1.85 2.52 -7.84
CA ARG A 149 1.16 3.82 -7.82
C ARG A 149 1.95 4.95 -8.50
N ASN A 150 3.28 4.78 -8.62
CA ASN A 150 4.17 5.79 -9.20
C ASN A 150 4.33 5.62 -10.72
N ASP A 151 3.77 4.58 -11.33
CA ASP A 151 3.83 4.34 -12.78
C ASP A 151 3.31 5.53 -13.58
N ILE A 152 2.34 6.28 -13.04
CA ILE A 152 1.82 7.49 -13.68
C ILE A 152 2.90 8.57 -13.88
N LEU A 153 3.95 8.58 -13.04
CA LEU A 153 5.05 9.55 -13.14
C LEU A 153 5.96 9.30 -14.35
N SER A 154 5.89 8.11 -14.94
CA SER A 154 6.64 7.71 -16.13
C SER A 154 5.75 7.52 -17.36
N ASN A 155 4.47 7.23 -17.16
CA ASN A 155 3.53 6.83 -18.23
C ASN A 155 2.51 7.93 -18.56
N TYR A 156 2.72 9.17 -18.13
CA TYR A 156 1.83 10.29 -18.48
C TYR A 156 2.08 10.80 -19.89
N THR A 157 1.05 11.38 -20.51
CA THR A 157 1.10 12.01 -21.82
C THR A 157 1.08 13.55 -21.70
N ARG A 158 1.31 14.25 -22.81
CA ARG A 158 1.14 15.71 -22.86
C ARG A 158 -0.31 16.12 -22.62
N GLU A 159 -1.26 15.32 -23.11
CA GLU A 159 -2.68 15.52 -22.92
C GLU A 159 -3.08 15.39 -21.43
N ASP A 160 -2.46 14.47 -20.71
CA ASP A 160 -2.64 14.35 -19.25
C ASP A 160 -2.19 15.62 -18.53
N ILE A 161 -1.05 16.18 -18.89
CA ILE A 161 -0.56 17.43 -18.31
C ILE A 161 -1.53 18.59 -18.58
N VAL A 162 -2.00 18.71 -19.82
CA VAL A 162 -2.97 19.76 -20.21
C VAL A 162 -4.24 19.62 -19.40
N ARG A 163 -4.80 18.41 -19.33
CA ARG A 163 -6.00 18.11 -18.57
C ARG A 163 -5.84 18.43 -17.08
N ILE A 164 -4.73 18.01 -16.46
CA ILE A 164 -4.46 18.27 -15.03
C ILE A 164 -4.34 19.78 -14.78
N LYS A 165 -3.60 20.51 -15.62
CA LYS A 165 -3.49 21.97 -15.50
C LYS A 165 -4.84 22.66 -15.59
N GLN A 166 -5.69 22.26 -16.53
CA GLN A 166 -7.05 22.79 -16.67
C GLN A 166 -7.92 22.50 -15.43
N GLN A 167 -7.94 21.24 -14.96
CA GLN A 167 -8.70 20.83 -13.79
C GLN A 167 -8.28 21.54 -12.50
N MET A 168 -7.00 21.87 -12.39
CA MET A 168 -6.44 22.57 -11.24
C MET A 168 -6.37 24.09 -11.41
N HIS A 169 -6.90 24.62 -12.51
CA HIS A 169 -6.84 26.05 -12.86
C HIS A 169 -5.42 26.63 -12.86
N LEU A 170 -4.44 25.82 -13.30
CA LEU A 170 -3.03 26.22 -13.37
C LEU A 170 -2.69 26.84 -14.75
N PRO A 171 -1.73 27.78 -14.79
CA PRO A 171 -1.28 28.37 -16.06
C PRO A 171 -0.76 27.31 -17.05
N SER A 172 -1.26 27.35 -18.29
CA SER A 172 -0.86 26.38 -19.32
C SER A 172 0.61 26.56 -19.75
N ASN A 173 1.08 27.80 -19.82
CA ASN A 173 2.38 28.20 -20.35
C ASN A 173 3.48 28.38 -19.29
N LYS A 174 3.22 28.04 -18.04
CA LYS A 174 4.21 28.17 -16.96
C LYS A 174 4.64 26.80 -16.44
N LYS A 175 5.92 26.74 -16.00
CA LYS A 175 6.41 25.63 -15.19
C LYS A 175 5.83 25.73 -13.79
N ILE A 176 5.32 24.62 -13.28
CA ILE A 176 4.75 24.54 -11.93
C ILE A 176 5.77 23.92 -10.99
N ILE A 177 6.00 24.55 -9.88
CA ILE A 177 6.82 24.03 -8.78
C ILE A 177 5.91 23.81 -7.59
N LEU A 178 5.86 22.57 -7.10
CA LEU A 178 5.11 22.21 -5.90
C LEU A 178 6.06 22.08 -4.72
N TYR A 179 5.83 22.86 -3.68
CA TYR A 179 6.46 22.67 -2.38
C TYR A 179 5.45 22.10 -1.40
N ALA A 180 5.65 20.82 -1.03
CA ALA A 180 4.73 20.08 -0.16
C ALA A 180 5.51 19.29 0.91
N PRO A 181 6.17 19.98 1.86
CA PRO A 181 6.91 19.31 2.92
C PRO A 181 5.97 18.55 3.86
N THR A 182 6.49 17.49 4.46
CA THR A 182 5.86 16.88 5.64
C THR A 182 6.26 17.64 6.90
N TRP A 183 5.35 17.80 7.81
CA TRP A 183 5.58 18.40 9.15
C TRP A 183 5.89 17.31 10.17
#